data_82e8dd4138fcc9a63cca3c5bd2e400d6
#
_entry.id   82e8dd4138fcc9a63cca3c5bd2e400d6
#
_cell.length_a   1.000
_cell.length_b   1.000
_cell.length_c   1.000
_cell.angle_alpha   90.00
_cell.angle_beta   90.00
_cell.angle_gamma   90.00
#
_symmetry.space_group_name_H-M   'P 1'
#
loop_
_entity.id
_entity.type
_entity.pdbx_description
1 polymer ?
#
loop_
_entity_poly.entity_id
_entity_poly.type
_entity_poly.pdbx_seq_one_letter_code
_entity_poly.pdbx_strand_id
1 'polypeptide(L)'
;MARILVIDDEAELLDMMRLVLEKRGGHQVILSADGADGLARARANPPDLAIIDVMMPGMTGYEVCRQLRADPATAYIPILILTARAQPMDREAALAAGADAYLAKPVVMQELLRQVDGLLTKRTKKSPLPGIVVLLSLRGGVGVTTLAVNLAVTLAVADRSAACLVDLCPSSGHVALQLGLRPEPNWSALTQPPSLEALNALLLQHKSGLHVLAAPFFPVIGQGLSREVTQTVLNLLQQRFATLILDVPSVLSETTITALEMASLVGLVLTAEPPSIQTTAGTLRVLSRWADKLRVILNQVVPGPQPPADAIARALKTQLVGVIPFDPAQVQALARGTPLALETPASPLVQAVRGLVQTMGTYIPQGTR
;
A
#
# COMPACT_ATOMS: atom_id res chain seq x y z
N MET A 1 -16.51 0.30 5.69
CA MET A 1 -17.08 1.66 5.68
C MET A 1 -16.11 2.53 4.90
N ALA A 2 -16.53 3.06 3.75
CA ALA A 2 -15.72 3.89 2.85
C ALA A 2 -16.21 5.34 2.91
N ARG A 3 -15.34 6.29 2.56
CA ARG A 3 -15.68 7.70 2.45
C ARG A 3 -15.89 8.05 0.98
N ILE A 4 -17.11 8.48 0.62
CA ILE A 4 -17.53 8.75 -0.75
C ILE A 4 -17.78 10.24 -0.91
N LEU A 5 -17.11 10.87 -1.89
CA LEU A 5 -17.40 12.24 -2.31
C LEU A 5 -18.40 12.21 -3.44
N VAL A 6 -19.49 12.96 -3.30
CA VAL A 6 -20.52 13.14 -4.36
C VAL A 6 -20.50 14.61 -4.78
N ILE A 7 -20.34 14.86 -6.08
CA ILE A 7 -20.29 16.19 -6.69
C ILE A 7 -21.42 16.28 -7.72
N ASP A 8 -22.43 17.07 -7.46
CA ASP A 8 -23.60 17.28 -8.32
C ASP A 8 -24.25 18.62 -7.96
N ASP A 9 -24.73 19.40 -8.91
CA ASP A 9 -25.38 20.69 -8.64
C ASP A 9 -26.86 20.56 -8.23
N GLU A 10 -27.45 19.37 -8.39
CA GLU A 10 -28.80 19.05 -7.98
C GLU A 10 -28.89 18.67 -6.49
N ALA A 11 -29.34 19.58 -5.63
CA ALA A 11 -29.44 19.35 -4.18
C ALA A 11 -30.31 18.13 -3.81
N GLU A 12 -31.43 17.91 -4.50
CA GLU A 12 -32.29 16.75 -4.26
C GLU A 12 -31.59 15.42 -4.54
N LEU A 13 -30.78 15.36 -5.60
CA LEU A 13 -30.01 14.17 -5.96
C LEU A 13 -28.89 13.93 -4.95
N LEU A 14 -28.21 14.98 -4.48
CA LEU A 14 -27.21 14.88 -3.42
C LEU A 14 -27.78 14.30 -2.12
N ASP A 15 -28.95 14.79 -1.67
CA ASP A 15 -29.59 14.29 -0.46
C ASP A 15 -30.06 12.84 -0.61
N MET A 16 -30.61 12.48 -1.77
CA MET A 16 -31.00 11.11 -2.07
C MET A 16 -29.79 10.16 -2.08
N MET A 17 -28.69 10.54 -2.73
CA MET A 17 -27.46 9.73 -2.76
C MET A 17 -26.88 9.57 -1.37
N ARG A 18 -26.84 10.63 -0.57
CA ARG A 18 -26.40 10.56 0.82
C ARG A 18 -27.21 9.53 1.59
N LEU A 19 -28.53 9.62 1.53
CA LEU A 19 -29.41 8.70 2.25
C LEU A 19 -29.16 7.23 1.86
N VAL A 20 -29.04 6.96 0.56
CA VAL A 20 -28.83 5.59 0.05
C VAL A 20 -27.45 5.05 0.41
N LEU A 21 -26.39 5.83 0.19
CA LEU A 21 -25.01 5.41 0.43
C LEU A 21 -24.72 5.26 1.93
N GLU A 22 -25.31 6.09 2.81
CA GLU A 22 -25.15 5.98 4.25
C GLU A 22 -26.03 4.85 4.83
N LYS A 23 -27.33 4.82 4.52
CA LYS A 23 -28.26 3.89 5.17
C LYS A 23 -28.22 2.47 4.62
N ARG A 24 -28.02 2.31 3.30
CA ARG A 24 -27.96 1.00 2.65
C ARG A 24 -26.53 0.54 2.36
N GLY A 25 -25.63 1.47 1.99
CA GLY A 25 -24.24 1.17 1.69
C GLY A 25 -23.34 1.15 2.92
N GLY A 26 -23.73 1.74 4.06
CA GLY A 26 -22.91 1.82 5.27
C GLY A 26 -21.62 2.66 5.09
N HIS A 27 -21.65 3.64 4.18
CA HIS A 27 -20.51 4.51 3.87
C HIS A 27 -20.65 5.87 4.58
N GLN A 28 -19.57 6.66 4.59
CA GLN A 28 -19.58 8.07 4.97
C GLN A 28 -19.64 8.92 3.71
N VAL A 29 -20.56 9.87 3.61
CA VAL A 29 -20.76 10.67 2.41
C VAL A 29 -20.36 12.13 2.63
N ILE A 30 -19.58 12.67 1.69
CA ILE A 30 -19.21 14.08 1.61
C ILE A 30 -19.88 14.62 0.36
N LEU A 31 -20.67 15.69 0.50
CA LEU A 31 -21.38 16.33 -0.61
C LEU A 31 -20.67 17.60 -1.04
N SER A 32 -20.69 17.87 -2.33
CA SER A 32 -20.29 19.14 -2.94
C SER A 32 -21.27 19.52 -4.05
N ALA A 33 -21.68 20.78 -4.08
CA ALA A 33 -22.63 21.29 -5.09
C ALA A 33 -21.91 21.85 -6.34
N ASP A 34 -20.57 21.86 -6.36
CA ASP A 34 -19.80 22.33 -7.51
C ASP A 34 -18.45 21.63 -7.62
N GLY A 35 -17.87 21.65 -8.83
CA GLY A 35 -16.63 20.95 -9.13
C GLY A 35 -15.40 21.52 -8.40
N ALA A 36 -15.33 22.82 -8.16
CA ALA A 36 -14.17 23.48 -7.52
C ALA A 36 -14.12 23.14 -6.03
N ASP A 37 -15.26 23.21 -5.30
CA ASP A 37 -15.38 22.76 -3.91
C ASP A 37 -15.09 21.25 -3.80
N GLY A 38 -15.62 20.45 -4.72
CA GLY A 38 -15.37 19.01 -4.77
C GLY A 38 -13.88 18.68 -4.90
N LEU A 39 -13.16 19.35 -5.77
CA LEU A 39 -11.70 19.21 -5.92
C LEU A 39 -10.96 19.65 -4.65
N ALA A 40 -11.33 20.76 -4.05
CA ALA A 40 -10.72 21.25 -2.81
C ALA A 40 -10.90 20.23 -1.67
N ARG A 41 -12.10 19.68 -1.50
CA ARG A 41 -12.39 18.62 -0.49
C ARG A 41 -11.60 17.34 -0.76
N ALA A 42 -11.53 16.92 -2.04
CA ALA A 42 -10.79 15.73 -2.44
C ALA A 42 -9.29 15.88 -2.13
N ARG A 43 -8.70 17.05 -2.36
CA ARG A 43 -7.30 17.34 -2.05
C ARG A 43 -7.01 17.42 -0.56
N ALA A 44 -7.87 18.10 0.18
CA ALA A 44 -7.71 18.25 1.63
C ALA A 44 -7.80 16.91 2.36
N ASN A 45 -8.68 16.03 1.89
CA ASN A 45 -8.93 14.75 2.51
C ASN A 45 -9.42 13.71 1.47
N PRO A 46 -8.50 13.04 0.73
CA PRO A 46 -8.84 12.17 -0.39
C PRO A 46 -9.90 11.13 -0.04
N PRO A 47 -11.04 11.07 -0.78
CA PRO A 47 -12.10 10.09 -0.54
C PRO A 47 -11.72 8.70 -1.07
N ASP A 48 -12.49 7.69 -0.68
CA ASP A 48 -12.33 6.32 -1.16
C ASP A 48 -12.94 6.10 -2.54
N LEU A 49 -13.90 6.94 -2.93
CA LEU A 49 -14.56 6.96 -4.23
C LEU A 49 -15.11 8.35 -4.47
N ALA A 50 -15.09 8.82 -5.72
CA ALA A 50 -15.77 10.03 -6.15
C ALA A 50 -16.90 9.69 -7.14
N ILE A 51 -18.08 10.26 -6.91
CA ILE A 51 -19.23 10.21 -7.83
C ILE A 51 -19.39 11.64 -8.34
N ILE A 52 -19.35 11.84 -9.66
CA ILE A 52 -19.27 13.18 -10.26
C ILE A 52 -20.29 13.31 -11.37
N ASP A 53 -21.17 14.30 -11.28
CA ASP A 53 -22.02 14.66 -12.40
C ASP A 53 -21.23 15.33 -13.54
N VAL A 54 -21.62 15.08 -14.78
CA VAL A 54 -20.99 15.68 -15.96
C VAL A 54 -21.39 17.13 -16.14
N MET A 55 -22.67 17.42 -15.96
CA MET A 55 -23.26 18.68 -16.39
C MET A 55 -23.44 19.63 -15.20
N MET A 56 -22.36 20.24 -14.76
CA MET A 56 -22.40 21.24 -13.68
C MET A 56 -22.02 22.64 -14.19
N PRO A 57 -22.56 23.72 -13.59
CA PRO A 57 -22.16 25.09 -13.89
C PRO A 57 -20.68 25.33 -13.59
N GLY A 58 -19.98 26.07 -14.43
CA GLY A 58 -18.62 26.52 -14.24
C GLY A 58 -17.55 25.47 -14.61
N MET A 59 -17.58 24.30 -14.01
CA MET A 59 -16.61 23.23 -14.28
C MET A 59 -17.34 21.91 -14.56
N THR A 60 -17.08 21.32 -15.71
CA THR A 60 -17.67 20.02 -16.08
C THR A 60 -17.08 18.86 -15.27
N GLY A 61 -17.87 17.79 -15.06
CA GLY A 61 -17.36 16.59 -14.37
C GLY A 61 -16.17 15.93 -15.06
N TYR A 62 -16.04 16.08 -16.37
CA TYR A 62 -14.85 15.62 -17.10
C TYR A 62 -13.58 16.43 -16.75
N GLU A 63 -13.72 17.73 -16.50
CA GLU A 63 -12.59 18.57 -16.06
C GLU A 63 -12.20 18.24 -14.62
N VAL A 64 -13.19 18.05 -13.74
CA VAL A 64 -12.96 17.56 -12.36
C VAL A 64 -12.20 16.24 -12.40
N CYS A 65 -12.63 15.28 -13.22
CA CYS A 65 -11.99 13.98 -13.37
C CYS A 65 -10.54 14.12 -13.81
N ARG A 66 -10.24 14.92 -14.87
CA ARG A 66 -8.88 15.16 -15.34
C ARG A 66 -8.00 15.80 -14.26
N GLN A 67 -8.53 16.76 -13.49
CA GLN A 67 -7.76 17.40 -12.41
C GLN A 67 -7.48 16.45 -11.26
N LEU A 68 -8.42 15.57 -10.89
CA LEU A 68 -8.20 14.50 -9.91
C LEU A 68 -7.12 13.53 -10.38
N ARG A 69 -7.08 13.20 -11.68
CA ARG A 69 -6.05 12.30 -12.26
C ARG A 69 -4.67 12.95 -12.37
N ALA A 70 -4.61 14.25 -12.56
CA ALA A 70 -3.35 15.00 -12.65
C ALA A 70 -2.68 15.21 -11.27
N ASP A 71 -3.43 15.13 -10.18
CA ASP A 71 -2.91 15.34 -8.82
C ASP A 71 -2.51 14.01 -8.19
N PRO A 72 -1.23 13.83 -7.79
CA PRO A 72 -0.73 12.59 -7.19
C PRO A 72 -1.49 12.13 -5.94
N ALA A 73 -2.09 13.05 -5.19
CA ALA A 73 -2.86 12.73 -3.98
C ALA A 73 -4.23 12.12 -4.29
N THR A 74 -4.80 12.39 -5.48
CA THR A 74 -6.14 11.99 -5.87
C THR A 74 -6.19 11.13 -7.13
N ALA A 75 -5.05 10.93 -7.81
CA ALA A 75 -4.96 10.21 -9.09
C ALA A 75 -5.52 8.78 -9.05
N TYR A 76 -5.51 8.15 -7.88
CA TYR A 76 -5.92 6.75 -7.70
C TYR A 76 -7.34 6.57 -7.17
N ILE A 77 -8.06 7.67 -6.92
CA ILE A 77 -9.45 7.59 -6.43
C ILE A 77 -10.32 7.00 -7.54
N PRO A 78 -11.09 5.92 -7.31
CA PRO A 78 -12.08 5.45 -8.27
C PRO A 78 -13.09 6.55 -8.55
N ILE A 79 -13.39 6.78 -9.82
CA ILE A 79 -14.32 7.82 -10.27
C ILE A 79 -15.47 7.17 -11.01
N LEU A 80 -16.69 7.37 -10.49
CA LEU A 80 -17.95 7.07 -11.15
C LEU A 80 -18.54 8.36 -11.71
N ILE A 81 -18.66 8.46 -13.02
CA ILE A 81 -19.31 9.61 -13.66
C ILE A 81 -20.82 9.35 -13.83
N LEU A 82 -21.62 10.37 -13.48
CA LEU A 82 -23.04 10.40 -13.77
C LEU A 82 -23.28 11.23 -15.04
N THR A 83 -24.11 10.75 -15.95
CA THR A 83 -24.38 11.43 -17.22
C THR A 83 -25.84 11.37 -17.58
N ALA A 84 -26.40 12.49 -18.05
CA ALA A 84 -27.75 12.55 -18.58
C ALA A 84 -27.92 11.87 -19.96
N ARG A 85 -26.81 11.52 -20.62
CA ARG A 85 -26.79 10.92 -21.95
C ARG A 85 -26.22 9.51 -21.90
N ALA A 86 -26.96 8.53 -22.38
CA ALA A 86 -26.57 7.12 -22.43
C ALA A 86 -25.98 6.70 -23.79
N GLN A 87 -25.37 7.64 -24.55
CA GLN A 87 -24.84 7.35 -25.87
C GLN A 87 -23.42 6.75 -25.75
N PRO A 88 -22.99 5.89 -26.70
CA PRO A 88 -21.64 5.29 -26.71
C PRO A 88 -20.52 6.33 -26.64
N MET A 89 -20.69 7.49 -27.27
CA MET A 89 -19.72 8.61 -27.24
C MET A 89 -19.51 9.20 -25.85
N ASP A 90 -20.54 9.24 -25.00
CA ASP A 90 -20.42 9.75 -23.62
C ASP A 90 -19.63 8.79 -22.74
N ARG A 91 -19.75 7.51 -22.99
CA ARG A 91 -18.91 6.49 -22.35
C ARG A 91 -17.44 6.66 -22.69
N GLU A 92 -17.14 6.85 -23.98
CA GLU A 92 -15.75 7.06 -24.43
C GLU A 92 -15.17 8.35 -23.85
N ALA A 93 -15.95 9.43 -23.79
CA ALA A 93 -15.56 10.68 -23.19
C ALA A 93 -15.26 10.56 -21.68
N ALA A 94 -16.10 9.81 -20.94
CA ALA A 94 -15.86 9.55 -19.52
C ALA A 94 -14.57 8.76 -19.29
N LEU A 95 -14.35 7.70 -20.06
CA LEU A 95 -13.12 6.89 -19.97
C LEU A 95 -11.88 7.67 -20.41
N ALA A 96 -11.97 8.49 -21.45
CA ALA A 96 -10.91 9.37 -21.91
C ALA A 96 -10.57 10.47 -20.88
N ALA A 97 -11.53 10.92 -20.07
CA ALA A 97 -11.31 11.82 -18.97
C ALA A 97 -10.65 11.12 -17.75
N GLY A 98 -10.58 9.78 -17.77
CA GLY A 98 -9.97 8.99 -16.69
C GLY A 98 -10.98 8.42 -15.68
N ALA A 99 -12.27 8.38 -15.98
CA ALA A 99 -13.26 7.71 -15.14
C ALA A 99 -13.09 6.18 -15.15
N ASP A 100 -13.40 5.52 -14.03
CA ASP A 100 -13.34 4.06 -13.90
C ASP A 100 -14.68 3.39 -14.27
N ALA A 101 -15.78 4.13 -14.13
CA ALA A 101 -17.12 3.71 -14.53
C ALA A 101 -18.01 4.93 -14.82
N TYR A 102 -19.16 4.66 -15.44
CA TYR A 102 -20.20 5.66 -15.68
C TYR A 102 -21.58 5.08 -15.38
N LEU A 103 -22.54 5.94 -15.04
CA LEU A 103 -23.93 5.59 -14.79
C LEU A 103 -24.83 6.64 -15.41
N ALA A 104 -25.84 6.20 -16.17
CA ALA A 104 -26.79 7.10 -16.80
C ALA A 104 -27.84 7.59 -15.80
N LYS A 105 -28.19 8.87 -15.88
CA LYS A 105 -29.40 9.45 -15.24
C LYS A 105 -30.66 9.06 -16.05
N PRO A 106 -31.80 8.74 -15.43
CA PRO A 106 -32.06 8.75 -13.99
C PRO A 106 -31.37 7.63 -13.24
N VAL A 107 -30.75 7.97 -12.09
CA VAL A 107 -29.92 7.05 -11.31
C VAL A 107 -30.80 6.00 -10.62
N VAL A 108 -30.64 4.73 -11.01
CA VAL A 108 -31.25 3.59 -10.32
C VAL A 108 -30.42 3.24 -9.10
N MET A 109 -30.95 3.40 -7.89
CA MET A 109 -30.22 3.27 -6.64
C MET A 109 -29.58 1.91 -6.43
N GLN A 110 -30.22 0.83 -6.88
CA GLN A 110 -29.65 -0.52 -6.80
C GLN A 110 -28.42 -0.67 -7.70
N GLU A 111 -28.45 -0.07 -8.89
CA GLU A 111 -27.31 -0.05 -9.81
C GLU A 111 -26.19 0.84 -9.28
N LEU A 112 -26.50 1.99 -8.68
CA LEU A 112 -25.53 2.85 -8.01
C LEU A 112 -24.76 2.08 -6.93
N LEU A 113 -25.46 1.40 -6.01
CA LEU A 113 -24.82 0.60 -4.96
C LEU A 113 -23.94 -0.50 -5.55
N ARG A 114 -24.43 -1.20 -6.58
CA ARG A 114 -23.65 -2.25 -7.27
C ARG A 114 -22.36 -1.70 -7.90
N GLN A 115 -22.43 -0.53 -8.56
CA GLN A 115 -21.27 0.12 -9.17
C GLN A 115 -20.28 0.61 -8.08
N VAL A 116 -20.79 1.22 -7.03
CA VAL A 116 -20.00 1.68 -5.89
C VAL A 116 -19.26 0.50 -5.25
N ASP A 117 -19.95 -0.58 -4.91
CA ASP A 117 -19.33 -1.78 -4.33
C ASP A 117 -18.31 -2.40 -5.28
N GLY A 118 -18.63 -2.46 -6.59
CA GLY A 118 -17.71 -2.96 -7.61
C GLY A 118 -16.44 -2.11 -7.74
N LEU A 119 -16.56 -0.79 -7.68
CA LEU A 119 -15.42 0.13 -7.76
C LEU A 119 -14.58 0.10 -6.48
N LEU A 120 -15.20 0.08 -5.31
CA LEU A 120 -14.51 -0.05 -4.04
C LEU A 120 -13.77 -1.40 -3.94
N THR A 121 -14.36 -2.48 -4.44
CA THR A 121 -13.72 -3.80 -4.52
C THR A 121 -12.57 -3.82 -5.53
N LYS A 122 -12.72 -3.15 -6.69
CA LYS A 122 -11.64 -3.01 -7.68
C LYS A 122 -10.48 -2.15 -7.16
N ARG A 123 -10.77 -1.14 -6.33
CA ARG A 123 -9.77 -0.29 -5.70
C ARG A 123 -8.81 -1.08 -4.82
N THR A 124 -9.31 -2.04 -4.05
CA THR A 124 -8.47 -2.93 -3.23
C THR A 124 -7.48 -3.76 -4.05
N LYS A 125 -7.63 -3.80 -5.40
CA LYS A 125 -6.76 -4.53 -6.32
C LYS A 125 -5.81 -3.65 -7.16
N LYS A 126 -5.87 -2.32 -7.07
CA LYS A 126 -5.00 -1.40 -7.82
C LYS A 126 -3.90 -0.80 -6.94
N SER A 127 -3.12 -1.64 -6.27
CA SER A 127 -1.87 -1.17 -5.66
C SER A 127 -0.79 -1.01 -6.75
N PRO A 128 0.10 -0.01 -6.64
CA PRO A 128 1.30 0.07 -7.48
C PRO A 128 2.24 -1.11 -7.26
N LEU A 129 2.09 -1.86 -6.16
CA LEU A 129 2.85 -3.07 -5.82
C LEU A 129 1.88 -4.23 -5.50
N PRO A 130 1.13 -4.78 -6.48
CA PRO A 130 0.19 -5.87 -6.20
C PRO A 130 0.92 -7.17 -5.82
N GLY A 131 0.34 -7.91 -4.88
CA GLY A 131 0.87 -9.19 -4.43
C GLY A 131 1.74 -9.11 -3.18
N ILE A 132 2.66 -10.05 -3.02
CA ILE A 132 3.53 -10.18 -1.85
C ILE A 132 4.90 -9.59 -2.15
N VAL A 133 5.29 -8.58 -1.40
CA VAL A 133 6.63 -7.96 -1.42
C VAL A 133 7.36 -8.34 -0.15
N VAL A 134 8.42 -9.12 -0.27
CA VAL A 134 9.29 -9.48 0.86
C VAL A 134 10.45 -8.50 0.92
N LEU A 135 10.71 -7.92 2.08
CA LEU A 135 11.93 -7.18 2.36
C LEU A 135 12.85 -8.03 3.24
N LEU A 136 14.08 -8.21 2.81
CA LEU A 136 15.02 -9.16 3.40
C LEU A 136 16.42 -8.58 3.46
N SER A 137 17.16 -8.94 4.51
CA SER A 137 18.61 -8.94 4.56
C SER A 137 19.06 -10.05 5.48
N LEU A 138 20.13 -10.78 5.12
CA LEU A 138 20.75 -11.75 6.03
C LEU A 138 21.76 -11.09 6.98
N ARG A 139 21.85 -9.76 6.95
CA ARG A 139 22.59 -8.94 7.90
C ARG A 139 21.61 -8.10 8.71
N GLY A 140 21.68 -8.18 10.03
CA GLY A 140 20.93 -7.30 10.93
C GLY A 140 21.41 -5.85 10.87
N GLY A 141 20.50 -4.91 11.22
CA GLY A 141 20.85 -3.48 11.35
C GLY A 141 20.89 -2.67 10.05
N VAL A 142 20.57 -3.26 8.90
CA VAL A 142 20.57 -2.55 7.61
C VAL A 142 19.26 -1.78 7.34
N GLY A 143 18.31 -1.79 8.28
CA GLY A 143 17.08 -0.99 8.21
C GLY A 143 15.92 -1.63 7.42
N VAL A 144 15.86 -2.98 7.33
CA VAL A 144 14.75 -3.70 6.65
C VAL A 144 13.40 -3.30 7.22
N THR A 145 13.20 -3.41 8.54
CA THR A 145 11.94 -3.05 9.22
C THR A 145 11.56 -1.59 9.00
N THR A 146 12.54 -0.66 9.09
CA THR A 146 12.29 0.76 8.86
C THR A 146 11.82 1.04 7.43
N LEU A 147 12.44 0.38 6.47
CA LEU A 147 12.02 0.47 5.06
C LEU A 147 10.64 -0.14 4.86
N ALA A 148 10.36 -1.31 5.44
CA ALA A 148 9.06 -1.97 5.39
C ALA A 148 7.93 -1.09 5.93
N VAL A 149 8.16 -0.47 7.09
CA VAL A 149 7.19 0.45 7.73
C VAL A 149 6.92 1.67 6.85
N ASN A 150 7.96 2.38 6.39
CA ASN A 150 7.79 3.58 5.57
C ASN A 150 7.17 3.24 4.19
N LEU A 151 7.53 2.11 3.59
CA LEU A 151 6.94 1.61 2.34
C LEU A 151 5.44 1.32 2.52
N ALA A 152 5.08 0.55 3.55
CA ALA A 152 3.71 0.18 3.83
C ALA A 152 2.83 1.39 4.18
N VAL A 153 3.35 2.33 4.98
CA VAL A 153 2.64 3.57 5.30
C VAL A 153 2.46 4.44 4.06
N THR A 154 3.47 4.53 3.18
CA THR A 154 3.35 5.26 1.90
C THR A 154 2.23 4.70 1.03
N LEU A 155 2.09 3.37 0.96
CA LEU A 155 1.00 2.72 0.24
C LEU A 155 -0.36 2.95 0.91
N ALA A 156 -0.42 2.83 2.24
CA ALA A 156 -1.67 2.99 2.99
C ALA A 156 -2.20 4.43 3.00
N VAL A 157 -1.32 5.43 2.95
CA VAL A 157 -1.72 6.84 2.81
C VAL A 157 -2.31 7.11 1.42
N ALA A 158 -1.76 6.47 0.39
CA ALA A 158 -2.29 6.58 -0.98
C ALA A 158 -3.63 5.82 -1.12
N ASP A 159 -3.76 4.65 -0.50
CA ASP A 159 -5.00 3.86 -0.47
C ASP A 159 -5.10 3.08 0.86
N ARG A 160 -6.02 3.51 1.73
CA ARG A 160 -6.20 2.98 3.10
C ARG A 160 -6.51 1.48 3.18
N SER A 161 -6.96 0.87 2.09
CA SER A 161 -7.30 -0.55 2.03
C SER A 161 -6.30 -1.39 1.24
N ALA A 162 -5.30 -0.76 0.62
CA ALA A 162 -4.44 -1.43 -0.34
C ALA A 162 -3.38 -2.34 0.30
N ALA A 163 -2.89 -2.02 1.49
CA ALA A 163 -1.72 -2.68 2.05
C ALA A 163 -1.92 -3.26 3.45
N CYS A 164 -1.26 -4.41 3.67
CA CYS A 164 -1.06 -4.97 5.00
C CYS A 164 0.45 -5.19 5.21
N LEU A 165 0.96 -4.79 6.37
CA LEU A 165 2.33 -5.06 6.80
C LEU A 165 2.33 -6.26 7.74
N VAL A 166 3.11 -7.27 7.40
CA VAL A 166 3.22 -8.52 8.16
C VAL A 166 4.62 -8.62 8.74
N ASP A 167 4.72 -8.59 10.05
CA ASP A 167 5.98 -8.79 10.78
C ASP A 167 6.14 -10.29 11.08
N LEU A 168 7.08 -10.95 10.42
CA LEU A 168 7.35 -12.38 10.59
C LEU A 168 8.57 -12.67 11.49
N CYS A 169 9.03 -11.68 12.27
CA CYS A 169 10.21 -11.79 13.12
C CYS A 169 9.89 -12.48 14.46
N PRO A 170 10.34 -13.72 14.72
CA PRO A 170 9.99 -14.44 15.95
C PRO A 170 10.79 -13.99 17.17
N SER A 171 11.93 -13.32 16.98
CA SER A 171 12.85 -12.94 18.07
C SER A 171 12.49 -11.65 18.77
N SER A 172 11.72 -10.78 18.18
CA SER A 172 11.04 -9.59 18.69
C SER A 172 10.63 -8.73 17.51
N GLY A 173 9.33 -8.55 17.30
CA GLY A 173 8.83 -7.71 16.22
C GLY A 173 8.99 -6.23 16.56
N HIS A 174 9.53 -5.46 15.62
CA HIS A 174 9.71 -4.02 15.79
C HIS A 174 8.75 -3.18 14.93
N VAL A 175 7.97 -3.81 14.06
CA VAL A 175 6.99 -3.11 13.19
C VAL A 175 5.98 -2.34 14.04
N ALA A 176 5.34 -3.02 15.01
CA ALA A 176 4.34 -2.37 15.87
C ALA A 176 4.95 -1.20 16.66
N LEU A 177 6.16 -1.35 17.19
CA LEU A 177 6.87 -0.32 17.93
C LEU A 177 7.13 0.93 17.05
N GLN A 178 7.59 0.73 15.80
CA GLN A 178 7.85 1.84 14.87
C GLN A 178 6.57 2.56 14.41
N LEU A 179 5.41 1.92 14.58
CA LEU A 179 4.08 2.47 14.29
C LEU A 179 3.39 3.06 15.52
N GLY A 180 4.02 3.01 16.70
CA GLY A 180 3.40 3.44 17.96
C GLY A 180 2.21 2.55 18.36
N LEU A 181 2.17 1.31 17.92
CA LEU A 181 1.15 0.33 18.23
C LEU A 181 1.63 -0.61 19.36
N ARG A 182 0.68 -1.13 20.14
CA ARG A 182 0.94 -2.27 21.00
C ARG A 182 0.81 -3.56 20.18
N PRO A 183 1.78 -4.49 20.21
CA PRO A 183 1.73 -5.72 19.42
C PRO A 183 0.82 -6.78 20.06
N GLU A 184 -0.39 -6.38 20.45
CA GLU A 184 -1.41 -7.23 21.03
C GLU A 184 -2.78 -6.83 20.45
N PRO A 185 -3.48 -7.79 19.79
CA PRO A 185 -3.08 -9.18 19.53
C PRO A 185 -1.94 -9.31 18.51
N ASN A 186 -1.30 -10.48 18.45
CA ASN A 186 -0.23 -10.81 17.51
C ASN A 186 -0.32 -12.27 17.06
N TRP A 187 0.53 -12.65 16.08
CA TRP A 187 0.46 -14.00 15.48
C TRP A 187 0.97 -15.15 16.36
N SER A 188 1.55 -14.91 17.55
CA SER A 188 1.97 -16.02 18.43
C SER A 188 0.81 -16.91 18.90
N ALA A 189 -0.42 -16.42 18.79
CA ALA A 189 -1.63 -17.21 19.05
C ALA A 189 -1.91 -18.26 17.94
N LEU A 190 -1.24 -18.18 16.78
CA LEU A 190 -1.46 -19.05 15.63
C LEU A 190 -0.58 -20.31 15.73
N THR A 191 -1.09 -21.35 16.38
CA THR A 191 -0.42 -22.66 16.46
C THR A 191 -0.82 -23.62 15.35
N GLN A 192 -1.89 -23.30 14.61
CA GLN A 192 -2.43 -24.05 13.47
C GLN A 192 -3.02 -23.08 12.44
N PRO A 193 -3.30 -23.53 11.20
CA PRO A 193 -3.89 -22.67 10.17
C PRO A 193 -5.17 -21.99 10.64
N PRO A 194 -5.23 -20.63 10.61
CA PRO A 194 -6.38 -19.89 11.10
C PRO A 194 -7.55 -19.87 10.11
N SER A 195 -8.75 -19.62 10.63
CA SER A 195 -9.87 -19.13 9.81
C SER A 195 -9.67 -17.64 9.47
N LEU A 196 -10.40 -17.15 8.46
CA LEU A 196 -10.38 -15.73 8.10
C LEU A 196 -10.82 -14.83 9.26
N GLU A 197 -11.80 -15.26 10.04
CA GLU A 197 -12.31 -14.54 11.21
C GLU A 197 -11.24 -14.45 12.30
N ALA A 198 -10.61 -15.58 12.65
CA ALA A 198 -9.52 -15.62 13.63
C ALA A 198 -8.34 -14.73 13.20
N LEU A 199 -7.96 -14.76 11.92
CA LEU A 199 -6.90 -13.91 11.39
C LEU A 199 -7.26 -12.41 11.44
N ASN A 200 -8.51 -12.06 11.08
CA ASN A 200 -8.98 -10.68 11.14
C ASN A 200 -8.96 -10.11 12.57
N ALA A 201 -9.22 -10.93 13.57
CA ALA A 201 -9.15 -10.52 14.98
C ALA A 201 -7.72 -10.21 15.46
N LEU A 202 -6.69 -10.67 14.74
CA LEU A 202 -5.26 -10.37 15.03
C LEU A 202 -4.73 -9.13 14.32
N LEU A 203 -5.49 -8.57 13.38
CA LEU A 203 -5.02 -7.42 12.62
C LEU A 203 -5.17 -6.12 13.43
N LEU A 204 -4.05 -5.46 13.67
CA LEU A 204 -4.02 -4.11 14.20
C LEU A 204 -4.27 -3.10 13.08
N GLN A 205 -4.87 -1.96 13.41
CA GLN A 205 -5.07 -0.86 12.48
C GLN A 205 -4.33 0.39 12.95
N HIS A 206 -3.46 0.92 12.10
CA HIS A 206 -2.75 2.17 12.34
C HIS A 206 -3.56 3.37 11.84
N LYS A 207 -3.35 4.57 12.42
CA LYS A 207 -4.02 5.84 12.03
C LYS A 207 -3.86 6.21 10.55
N SER A 208 -2.83 5.72 9.86
CA SER A 208 -2.66 5.89 8.40
C SER A 208 -3.64 5.06 7.56
N GLY A 209 -4.40 4.16 8.17
CA GLY A 209 -5.23 3.15 7.51
C GLY A 209 -4.51 1.83 7.25
N LEU A 210 -3.19 1.75 7.52
CA LEU A 210 -2.42 0.52 7.38
C LEU A 210 -2.93 -0.56 8.35
N HIS A 211 -3.11 -1.78 7.84
CA HIS A 211 -3.34 -2.97 8.66
C HIS A 211 -2.00 -3.67 8.93
N VAL A 212 -1.87 -4.22 10.13
CA VAL A 212 -0.63 -4.85 10.58
C VAL A 212 -0.94 -6.19 11.24
N LEU A 213 -0.30 -7.25 10.77
CA LEU A 213 -0.16 -8.48 11.53
C LEU A 213 1.16 -8.40 12.29
N ALA A 214 1.06 -8.13 13.60
CA ALA A 214 2.23 -7.92 14.44
C ALA A 214 2.91 -9.23 14.86
N ALA A 215 4.22 -9.18 14.98
CA ALA A 215 4.98 -10.21 15.70
C ALA A 215 4.86 -10.00 17.23
N PRO A 216 5.13 -11.04 18.04
CA PRO A 216 5.14 -10.94 19.49
C PRO A 216 6.23 -9.96 19.98
N PHE A 217 5.94 -9.27 21.07
CA PHE A 217 6.88 -8.32 21.68
C PHE A 217 8.10 -9.04 22.30
N PHE A 218 7.87 -10.20 22.89
CA PHE A 218 8.94 -11.03 23.46
C PHE A 218 9.31 -12.15 22.51
N PRO A 219 10.60 -12.56 22.49
CA PRO A 219 11.03 -13.67 21.69
C PRO A 219 10.21 -14.93 21.98
N VAL A 220 9.74 -15.58 20.94
CA VAL A 220 9.13 -16.91 21.05
C VAL A 220 10.18 -17.99 20.90
N ILE A 221 10.02 -19.08 21.67
CA ILE A 221 10.87 -20.25 21.52
C ILE A 221 10.45 -20.97 20.24
N GLY A 222 11.40 -21.15 19.31
CA GLY A 222 11.14 -21.80 18.03
C GLY A 222 11.50 -20.92 16.82
N GLN A 223 11.07 -21.37 15.64
CA GLN A 223 11.46 -20.76 14.35
C GLN A 223 10.39 -19.82 13.75
N GLY A 224 9.41 -19.40 14.53
CA GLY A 224 8.28 -18.61 14.05
C GLY A 224 7.10 -19.48 13.59
N LEU A 225 6.33 -19.01 12.63
CA LEU A 225 5.18 -19.73 12.06
C LEU A 225 5.67 -20.91 11.20
N SER A 226 4.95 -22.06 11.28
CA SER A 226 5.20 -23.18 10.37
C SER A 226 4.90 -22.80 8.92
N ARG A 227 5.38 -23.61 7.96
CA ARG A 227 5.07 -23.44 6.53
C ARG A 227 3.56 -23.36 6.28
N GLU A 228 2.80 -24.31 6.81
CA GLU A 228 1.37 -24.41 6.58
C GLU A 228 0.61 -23.19 7.13
N VAL A 229 0.92 -22.76 8.34
CA VAL A 229 0.34 -21.55 8.95
C VAL A 229 0.71 -20.32 8.15
N THR A 230 1.98 -20.17 7.76
CA THR A 230 2.46 -19.04 6.95
C THR A 230 1.73 -18.96 5.60
N GLN A 231 1.61 -20.08 4.88
CA GLN A 231 0.89 -20.14 3.60
C GLN A 231 -0.57 -19.76 3.76
N THR A 232 -1.25 -20.30 4.78
CA THR A 232 -2.66 -20.01 5.03
C THR A 232 -2.86 -18.53 5.38
N VAL A 233 -2.05 -17.98 6.27
CA VAL A 233 -2.09 -16.56 6.66
C VAL A 233 -1.91 -15.65 5.44
N LEU A 234 -0.88 -15.89 4.63
CA LEU A 234 -0.60 -15.05 3.46
C LEU A 234 -1.70 -15.17 2.41
N ASN A 235 -2.22 -16.37 2.15
CA ASN A 235 -3.33 -16.57 1.22
C ASN A 235 -4.61 -15.84 1.66
N LEU A 236 -4.95 -15.93 2.95
CA LEU A 236 -6.12 -15.23 3.49
C LEU A 236 -5.96 -13.70 3.43
N LEU A 237 -4.77 -13.18 3.75
CA LEU A 237 -4.50 -11.75 3.66
C LEU A 237 -4.55 -11.24 2.20
N GLN A 238 -4.09 -12.02 1.21
CA GLN A 238 -4.17 -11.66 -0.21
C GLN A 238 -5.61 -11.59 -0.73
N GLN A 239 -6.57 -12.25 -0.09
CA GLN A 239 -7.99 -12.10 -0.44
C GLN A 239 -8.51 -10.71 -0.08
N ARG A 240 -7.95 -10.09 0.96
CA ARG A 240 -8.39 -8.81 1.51
C ARG A 240 -7.55 -7.62 1.04
N PHE A 241 -6.24 -7.79 0.93
CA PHE A 241 -5.29 -6.71 0.63
C PHE A 241 -4.64 -6.91 -0.74
N ALA A 242 -4.52 -5.83 -1.50
CA ALA A 242 -3.85 -5.86 -2.80
C ALA A 242 -2.33 -6.05 -2.67
N THR A 243 -1.75 -5.54 -1.59
CA THR A 243 -0.32 -5.64 -1.30
C THR A 243 -0.07 -6.17 0.11
N LEU A 244 0.78 -7.17 0.22
CA LEU A 244 1.36 -7.57 1.49
C LEU A 244 2.85 -7.18 1.48
N ILE A 245 3.26 -6.37 2.45
CA ILE A 245 4.67 -6.10 2.72
C ILE A 245 5.08 -7.02 3.86
N LEU A 246 6.08 -7.86 3.65
CA LEU A 246 6.57 -8.79 4.65
C LEU A 246 7.92 -8.32 5.16
N ASP A 247 8.01 -8.07 6.47
CA ASP A 247 9.26 -7.89 7.21
C ASP A 247 9.69 -9.26 7.74
N VAL A 248 10.78 -9.81 7.22
CA VAL A 248 11.23 -11.15 7.56
C VAL A 248 12.55 -11.11 8.34
N PRO A 249 12.79 -12.11 9.21
CA PRO A 249 14.02 -12.16 10.00
C PRO A 249 15.26 -12.32 9.11
N SER A 250 16.43 -11.91 9.66
CA SER A 250 17.74 -12.00 8.98
C SER A 250 18.29 -13.44 8.90
N VAL A 251 17.40 -14.42 8.82
CA VAL A 251 17.72 -15.85 8.72
C VAL A 251 16.81 -16.54 7.71
N LEU A 252 17.31 -17.56 7.05
CA LEU A 252 16.53 -18.38 6.11
C LEU A 252 15.78 -19.49 6.87
N SER A 253 14.85 -19.09 7.74
CA SER A 253 13.92 -19.99 8.43
C SER A 253 12.89 -20.58 7.47
N GLU A 254 12.11 -21.57 7.93
CA GLU A 254 11.00 -22.12 7.18
C GLU A 254 9.97 -21.03 6.80
N THR A 255 9.65 -20.14 7.74
CA THR A 255 8.80 -18.97 7.52
C THR A 255 9.35 -18.06 6.41
N THR A 256 10.66 -17.74 6.47
CA THR A 256 11.32 -16.89 5.45
C THR A 256 11.29 -17.55 4.08
N ILE A 257 11.63 -18.83 3.99
CA ILE A 257 11.61 -19.59 2.72
C ILE A 257 10.20 -19.63 2.14
N THR A 258 9.17 -19.86 2.96
CA THR A 258 7.78 -19.87 2.53
C THR A 258 7.36 -18.48 2.01
N ALA A 259 7.74 -17.40 2.70
CA ALA A 259 7.50 -16.04 2.25
C ALA A 259 8.16 -15.76 0.88
N LEU A 260 9.42 -16.20 0.69
CA LEU A 260 10.14 -16.08 -0.59
C LEU A 260 9.48 -16.87 -1.73
N GLU A 261 8.98 -18.07 -1.46
CA GLU A 261 8.27 -18.89 -2.45
C GLU A 261 7.00 -18.18 -2.95
N MET A 262 6.23 -17.57 -2.04
CA MET A 262 4.97 -16.88 -2.34
C MET A 262 5.16 -15.44 -2.84
N ALA A 263 6.35 -14.87 -2.72
CA ALA A 263 6.63 -13.48 -3.08
C ALA A 263 6.44 -13.23 -4.59
N SER A 264 5.81 -12.11 -4.93
CA SER A 264 5.81 -11.51 -6.26
C SER A 264 7.10 -10.72 -6.51
N LEU A 265 7.69 -10.17 -5.45
CA LEU A 265 8.91 -9.38 -5.49
C LEU A 265 9.69 -9.53 -4.17
N VAL A 266 11.02 -9.55 -4.25
CA VAL A 266 11.91 -9.62 -3.11
C VAL A 266 12.88 -8.45 -3.14
N GLY A 267 12.79 -7.54 -2.19
CA GLY A 267 13.74 -6.45 -1.96
C GLY A 267 14.86 -6.89 -1.02
N LEU A 268 16.04 -7.11 -1.57
CA LEU A 268 17.23 -7.42 -0.79
C LEU A 268 17.91 -6.11 -0.38
N VAL A 269 17.88 -5.79 0.91
CA VAL A 269 18.37 -4.54 1.47
C VAL A 269 19.81 -4.70 1.97
N LEU A 270 20.68 -3.75 1.60
CA LEU A 270 22.05 -3.69 2.08
C LEU A 270 22.43 -2.27 2.48
N THR A 271 23.53 -2.15 3.22
CA THR A 271 24.28 -0.91 3.47
C THR A 271 25.60 -0.91 2.70
N ALA A 272 26.24 0.25 2.57
CA ALA A 272 27.49 0.41 1.83
C ALA A 272 28.73 -0.21 2.53
N GLU A 273 28.57 -0.78 3.71
CA GLU A 273 29.64 -1.39 4.48
C GLU A 273 30.16 -2.69 3.86
N PRO A 274 31.48 -2.97 3.87
CA PRO A 274 32.03 -4.19 3.30
C PRO A 274 31.36 -5.49 3.78
N PRO A 275 31.07 -5.69 5.09
CA PRO A 275 30.38 -6.89 5.55
C PRO A 275 28.96 -7.03 4.97
N SER A 276 28.24 -5.93 4.78
CA SER A 276 26.90 -5.95 4.18
C SER A 276 26.97 -6.33 2.70
N ILE A 277 27.92 -5.78 1.96
CA ILE A 277 28.16 -6.11 0.55
C ILE A 277 28.53 -7.59 0.40
N GLN A 278 29.42 -8.11 1.24
CA GLN A 278 29.83 -9.52 1.24
C GLN A 278 28.63 -10.44 1.52
N THR A 279 27.86 -10.14 2.58
CA THR A 279 26.66 -10.94 2.93
C THR A 279 25.63 -10.89 1.78
N THR A 280 25.42 -9.72 1.17
CA THR A 280 24.51 -9.58 0.04
C THR A 280 24.95 -10.39 -1.18
N ALA A 281 26.26 -10.39 -1.50
CA ALA A 281 26.80 -11.21 -2.58
C ALA A 281 26.58 -12.72 -2.33
N GLY A 282 26.76 -13.17 -1.08
CA GLY A 282 26.44 -14.53 -0.67
C GLY A 282 24.95 -14.84 -0.79
N THR A 283 24.09 -13.92 -0.33
CA THR A 283 22.64 -14.06 -0.39
C THR A 283 22.14 -14.17 -1.83
N LEU A 284 22.65 -13.37 -2.76
CA LEU A 284 22.29 -13.44 -4.19
C LEU A 284 22.60 -14.82 -4.80
N ARG A 285 23.68 -15.47 -4.37
CA ARG A 285 24.02 -16.84 -4.81
C ARG A 285 23.07 -17.88 -4.24
N VAL A 286 22.80 -17.81 -2.93
CA VAL A 286 21.91 -18.76 -2.23
C VAL A 286 20.48 -18.65 -2.76
N LEU A 287 20.01 -17.42 -3.04
CA LEU A 287 18.67 -17.15 -3.52
C LEU A 287 18.55 -17.13 -5.05
N SER A 288 19.54 -17.66 -5.78
CA SER A 288 19.59 -17.63 -7.26
C SER A 288 18.35 -18.22 -7.94
N ARG A 289 17.68 -19.20 -7.31
CA ARG A 289 16.42 -19.77 -7.81
C ARG A 289 15.25 -18.78 -7.88
N TRP A 290 15.37 -17.62 -7.22
CA TRP A 290 14.40 -16.53 -7.24
C TRP A 290 14.96 -15.25 -7.88
N ALA A 291 16.01 -15.36 -8.71
CA ALA A 291 16.71 -14.22 -9.31
C ALA A 291 15.79 -13.31 -10.13
N ASP A 292 14.76 -13.89 -10.75
CA ASP A 292 13.73 -13.18 -11.53
C ASP A 292 12.99 -12.12 -10.71
N LYS A 293 12.73 -12.39 -9.45
CA LYS A 293 12.02 -11.50 -8.52
C LYS A 293 12.87 -10.80 -7.48
N LEU A 294 14.21 -11.06 -7.45
CA LEU A 294 15.15 -10.37 -6.58
C LEU A 294 15.49 -8.97 -7.09
N ARG A 295 15.42 -7.98 -6.20
CA ARG A 295 15.81 -6.59 -6.47
C ARG A 295 16.64 -6.07 -5.31
N VAL A 296 17.75 -5.41 -5.62
CA VAL A 296 18.72 -4.95 -4.61
C VAL A 296 18.50 -3.47 -4.31
N ILE A 297 18.39 -3.14 -3.02
CA ILE A 297 18.11 -1.80 -2.51
C ILE A 297 19.26 -1.38 -1.60
N LEU A 298 19.95 -0.28 -1.94
CA LEU A 298 20.94 0.31 -1.07
C LEU A 298 20.28 1.24 -0.06
N ASN A 299 20.47 0.99 1.23
CA ASN A 299 19.96 1.81 2.31
C ASN A 299 21.10 2.48 3.08
N GLN A 300 21.11 3.79 3.12
CA GLN A 300 22.13 4.55 3.85
C GLN A 300 21.63 4.82 5.27
N VAL A 301 22.14 4.08 6.23
CA VAL A 301 21.69 4.13 7.64
C VAL A 301 22.59 5.00 8.54
N VAL A 302 23.72 5.44 8.01
CA VAL A 302 24.67 6.31 8.71
C VAL A 302 24.97 7.58 7.90
N PRO A 303 25.25 8.71 8.58
CA PRO A 303 25.64 9.94 7.90
C PRO A 303 27.06 9.85 7.33
N GLY A 304 27.37 10.79 6.43
CA GLY A 304 28.72 10.97 5.88
C GLY A 304 28.90 10.40 4.47
N PRO A 305 30.12 10.52 3.90
CA PRO A 305 30.43 10.04 2.57
C PRO A 305 30.22 8.54 2.45
N GLN A 306 29.51 8.13 1.42
CA GLN A 306 29.26 6.71 1.11
C GLN A 306 29.94 6.35 -0.21
N PRO A 307 30.37 5.08 -0.40
CA PRO A 307 30.80 4.59 -1.70
C PRO A 307 29.72 4.86 -2.76
N PRO A 308 30.09 5.23 -4.00
CA PRO A 308 29.14 5.44 -5.07
C PRO A 308 28.28 4.19 -5.31
N ALA A 309 26.97 4.40 -5.51
CA ALA A 309 26.02 3.31 -5.74
C ALA A 309 26.44 2.40 -6.91
N ASP A 310 26.98 2.98 -7.99
CA ASP A 310 27.49 2.25 -9.15
C ASP A 310 28.71 1.36 -8.82
N ALA A 311 29.55 1.75 -7.87
CA ALA A 311 30.66 0.91 -7.42
C ALA A 311 30.15 -0.33 -6.69
N ILE A 312 29.11 -0.18 -5.84
CA ILE A 312 28.44 -1.28 -5.13
C ILE A 312 27.73 -2.18 -6.15
N ALA A 313 27.01 -1.62 -7.11
CA ALA A 313 26.32 -2.36 -8.18
C ALA A 313 27.30 -3.23 -8.98
N ARG A 314 28.49 -2.66 -9.35
CA ARG A 314 29.56 -3.40 -10.03
C ARG A 314 30.14 -4.51 -9.16
N ALA A 315 30.38 -4.26 -7.88
CA ALA A 315 30.90 -5.26 -6.95
C ALA A 315 29.93 -6.46 -6.77
N LEU A 316 28.62 -6.19 -6.75
CA LEU A 316 27.57 -7.20 -6.64
C LEU A 316 27.21 -7.83 -8.01
N LYS A 317 27.69 -7.28 -9.13
CA LYS A 317 27.32 -7.66 -10.49
C LYS A 317 25.80 -7.63 -10.72
N THR A 318 25.12 -6.65 -10.14
CA THR A 318 23.66 -6.48 -10.23
C THR A 318 23.28 -4.99 -10.22
N GLN A 319 22.08 -4.67 -10.70
CA GLN A 319 21.56 -3.31 -10.64
C GLN A 319 20.89 -3.05 -9.29
N LEU A 320 21.05 -1.83 -8.80
CA LEU A 320 20.30 -1.32 -7.66
C LEU A 320 18.99 -0.71 -8.17
N VAL A 321 17.85 -1.12 -7.61
CA VAL A 321 16.53 -0.56 -7.99
C VAL A 321 16.20 0.71 -7.22
N GLY A 322 16.95 1.03 -6.18
CA GLY A 322 16.79 2.24 -5.40
C GLY A 322 17.92 2.46 -4.42
N VAL A 323 18.14 3.74 -4.10
CA VAL A 323 19.04 4.18 -3.04
C VAL A 323 18.21 5.00 -2.07
N ILE A 324 18.14 4.55 -0.83
CA ILE A 324 17.44 5.25 0.25
C ILE A 324 18.49 6.07 1.02
N PRO A 325 18.41 7.41 0.98
CA PRO A 325 19.41 8.27 1.64
C PRO A 325 19.24 8.23 3.16
N PHE A 326 20.34 8.49 3.87
CA PHE A 326 20.27 8.76 5.29
C PHE A 326 19.43 10.03 5.55
N ASP A 327 18.51 9.93 6.51
CA ASP A 327 17.69 11.05 6.96
C ASP A 327 17.72 11.12 8.48
N PRO A 328 18.30 12.17 9.08
CA PRO A 328 18.40 12.30 10.54
C PRO A 328 17.01 12.36 11.22
N ALA A 329 15.98 12.83 10.50
CA ALA A 329 14.62 12.84 11.02
C ALA A 329 14.06 11.43 11.29
N GLN A 330 14.57 10.40 10.57
CA GLN A 330 14.18 9.00 10.80
C GLN A 330 14.54 8.53 12.21
N VAL A 331 15.65 8.97 12.78
CA VAL A 331 16.07 8.61 14.15
C VAL A 331 15.06 9.15 15.16
N GLN A 332 14.61 10.39 14.98
CA GLN A 332 13.60 11.00 15.85
C GLN A 332 12.22 10.36 15.67
N ALA A 333 11.86 10.03 14.42
CA ALA A 333 10.63 9.34 14.09
C ALA A 333 10.54 7.97 14.79
N LEU A 334 11.64 7.20 14.78
CA LEU A 334 11.76 5.93 15.51
C LEU A 334 11.56 6.10 17.00
N ALA A 335 12.22 7.10 17.61
CA ALA A 335 12.09 7.37 19.04
C ALA A 335 10.66 7.74 19.47
N ARG A 336 9.87 8.32 18.57
CA ARG A 336 8.47 8.68 18.81
C ARG A 336 7.47 7.58 18.44
N GLY A 337 7.91 6.49 17.80
CA GLY A 337 7.03 5.47 17.25
C GLY A 337 6.09 6.04 16.17
N THR A 338 6.56 7.01 15.39
CA THR A 338 5.79 7.62 14.31
C THR A 338 6.55 7.49 13.00
N PRO A 339 6.01 6.80 11.97
CA PRO A 339 6.69 6.62 10.70
C PRO A 339 6.98 7.95 10.00
N LEU A 340 8.18 8.11 9.47
CA LEU A 340 8.59 9.35 8.78
C LEU A 340 7.72 9.62 7.54
N ALA A 341 7.26 8.57 6.87
CA ALA A 341 6.34 8.67 5.74
C ALA A 341 5.00 9.37 6.09
N LEU A 342 4.59 9.34 7.36
CA LEU A 342 3.40 10.03 7.86
C LEU A 342 3.72 11.42 8.39
N GLU A 343 4.85 11.58 9.09
CA GLU A 343 5.21 12.81 9.80
C GLU A 343 5.83 13.86 8.87
N THR A 344 6.71 13.43 7.96
CA THR A 344 7.43 14.31 7.06
C THR A 344 7.43 13.75 5.62
N PRO A 345 6.28 13.84 4.91
CA PRO A 345 6.15 13.27 3.56
C PRO A 345 7.12 13.83 2.51
N ALA A 346 7.69 15.01 2.77
CA ALA A 346 8.66 15.68 1.89
C ALA A 346 10.12 15.30 2.20
N SER A 347 10.39 14.45 3.20
CA SER A 347 11.77 14.05 3.55
C SER A 347 12.45 13.31 2.40
N PRO A 348 13.79 13.43 2.26
CA PRO A 348 14.54 12.73 1.22
C PRO A 348 14.33 11.22 1.25
N LEU A 349 14.29 10.61 2.45
CA LEU A 349 14.02 9.20 2.62
C LEU A 349 12.64 8.82 2.08
N VAL A 350 11.59 9.58 2.42
CA VAL A 350 10.22 9.28 1.98
C VAL A 350 10.06 9.47 0.47
N GLN A 351 10.71 10.48 -0.11
CA GLN A 351 10.73 10.66 -1.56
C GLN A 351 11.41 9.47 -2.27
N ALA A 352 12.53 9.01 -1.73
CA ALA A 352 13.21 7.82 -2.25
C ALA A 352 12.34 6.55 -2.12
N VAL A 353 11.61 6.38 -1.01
CA VAL A 353 10.65 5.28 -0.82
C VAL A 353 9.52 5.35 -1.86
N ARG A 354 8.98 6.54 -2.14
CA ARG A 354 7.96 6.72 -3.20
C ARG A 354 8.50 6.35 -4.58
N GLY A 355 9.72 6.80 -4.91
CA GLY A 355 10.40 6.41 -6.15
C GLY A 355 10.61 4.89 -6.22
N LEU A 356 10.99 4.28 -5.10
CA LEU A 356 11.16 2.82 -5.00
C LEU A 356 9.84 2.07 -5.28
N VAL A 357 8.70 2.54 -4.74
CA VAL A 357 7.37 1.97 -5.03
C VAL A 357 7.09 1.95 -6.52
N GLN A 358 7.34 3.06 -7.20
CA GLN A 358 7.12 3.17 -8.65
C GLN A 358 8.04 2.22 -9.42
N THR A 359 9.34 2.24 -9.12
CA THR A 359 10.33 1.38 -9.79
C THR A 359 10.02 -0.11 -9.56
N MET A 360 9.74 -0.52 -8.33
CA MET A 360 9.42 -1.91 -8.00
C MET A 360 8.13 -2.37 -8.70
N GLY A 361 7.14 -1.49 -8.85
CA GLY A 361 5.89 -1.77 -9.53
C GLY A 361 6.06 -2.16 -11.01
N THR A 362 7.10 -1.68 -11.68
CA THR A 362 7.38 -2.04 -13.07
C THR A 362 7.87 -3.48 -13.25
N TYR A 363 8.37 -4.10 -12.18
CA TYR A 363 8.89 -5.48 -12.21
C TYR A 363 7.81 -6.53 -11.92
N ILE A 364 6.63 -6.15 -11.46
CA ILE A 364 5.54 -7.08 -11.20
C ILE A 364 4.74 -7.23 -12.49
N PRO A 365 4.64 -8.45 -13.08
CA PRO A 365 3.89 -8.65 -14.31
C PRO A 365 2.43 -8.21 -14.15
N GLN A 366 1.98 -7.30 -15.01
CA GLN A 366 0.57 -6.93 -15.10
C GLN A 366 -0.18 -8.04 -15.86
N GLY A 367 -0.48 -9.14 -15.18
CA GLY A 367 -1.12 -10.24 -15.91
C GLY A 367 -1.32 -11.57 -15.20
N THR A 368 -0.99 -11.71 -13.93
CA THR A 368 -1.44 -12.90 -13.16
C THR A 368 -2.74 -12.54 -12.45
N ARG A 369 -3.83 -12.53 -13.23
CA ARG A 369 -5.21 -12.52 -12.74
C ARG A 369 -5.72 -13.94 -12.62
#